data_c61c2817b650f7d57d3b6b2611d43c79
#
_entry.id   c61c2817b650f7d57d3b6b2611d43c79
#
_cell.length_a   1.000
_cell.length_b   1.000
_cell.length_c   1.000
_cell.angle_alpha   90.00
_cell.angle_beta   90.00
_cell.angle_gamma   90.00
#
_symmetry.space_group_name_H-M   'P 1'
#
loop_
_entity.id
_entity.type
_entity.pdbx_description
1 polymer ?
#
loop_
_entity_poly.entity_id
_entity_poly.type
_entity_poly.pdbx_seq_one_letter_code
_entity_poly.pdbx_strand_id
1 'polypeptide(L)'
;MRFNAIQTWFSNLRTKTKVLIGVLSPLVLLVILGIVAVTSINSIVKTNGWVDHTRVVLADAAAIVGSAVDMETGMRGYLLAGKEGFLDPYKGGEKHTYERIAELQKTVSDNPKQVGRLAEVEKTLKAWQKNVTTPT
;
A
#
# COMPACT_ATOMS: atom_id res chain seq x y z
N MET A 1 -26.24 -30.58 33.33
CA MET A 1 -25.79 -31.91 33.81
C MET A 1 -24.29 -32.27 33.47
N ARG A 2 -23.49 -31.39 32.92
CA ARG A 2 -22.06 -31.70 32.60
C ARG A 2 -21.04 -31.26 33.65
N PHE A 3 -21.43 -30.34 34.58
CA PHE A 3 -20.53 -29.84 35.64
C PHE A 3 -20.16 -30.92 36.69
N ASN A 4 -21.04 -31.84 36.99
CA ASN A 4 -20.78 -32.85 38.03
C ASN A 4 -19.74 -33.90 37.59
N ALA A 5 -19.63 -34.21 36.30
CA ALA A 5 -18.68 -35.20 35.80
C ALA A 5 -17.21 -34.72 35.92
N ILE A 6 -16.95 -33.44 35.75
CA ILE A 6 -15.60 -32.85 35.88
C ILE A 6 -15.21 -32.80 37.36
N GLN A 7 -16.14 -32.45 38.24
CA GLN A 7 -15.89 -32.39 39.70
C GLN A 7 -15.57 -33.77 40.24
N THR A 8 -16.34 -34.80 39.89
CA THR A 8 -16.12 -36.19 40.33
C THR A 8 -14.82 -36.78 39.78
N TRP A 9 -14.45 -36.48 38.54
CA TRP A 9 -13.18 -36.85 37.95
C TRP A 9 -11.99 -36.21 38.70
N PHE A 10 -12.06 -34.91 38.96
CA PHE A 10 -11.03 -34.15 39.68
C PHE A 10 -10.90 -34.58 41.15
N SER A 11 -12.01 -34.93 41.82
CA SER A 11 -11.99 -35.41 43.22
C SER A 11 -11.28 -36.75 43.41
N ASN A 12 -11.32 -37.64 42.41
CA ASN A 12 -10.68 -38.97 42.41
C ASN A 12 -9.18 -38.97 42.09
N LEU A 13 -8.60 -37.85 41.65
CA LEU A 13 -7.17 -37.75 41.36
C LEU A 13 -6.32 -37.74 42.65
N ARG A 14 -5.16 -38.39 42.59
CA ARG A 14 -4.15 -38.28 43.69
C ARG A 14 -3.74 -36.83 43.90
N THR A 15 -3.48 -36.44 45.14
CA THR A 15 -3.09 -35.07 45.52
C THR A 15 -1.94 -34.52 44.69
N LYS A 16 -0.91 -35.36 44.42
CA LYS A 16 0.20 -35.04 43.53
C LYS A 16 -0.20 -34.62 42.15
N THR A 17 -1.18 -35.30 41.55
CA THR A 17 -1.70 -35.00 40.20
C THR A 17 -2.51 -33.71 40.17
N LYS A 18 -3.27 -33.40 41.23
CA LYS A 18 -4.01 -32.14 41.39
C LYS A 18 -3.06 -30.95 41.42
N VAL A 19 -2.01 -31.04 42.19
CA VAL A 19 -1.00 -29.99 42.27
C VAL A 19 -0.27 -29.81 40.91
N LEU A 20 0.07 -30.93 40.27
CA LEU A 20 0.72 -30.88 38.96
C LEU A 20 -0.15 -30.22 37.89
N ILE A 21 -1.43 -30.56 37.81
CA ILE A 21 -2.39 -29.92 36.89
C ILE A 21 -2.54 -28.43 37.21
N GLY A 22 -2.62 -28.06 38.48
CA GLY A 22 -2.73 -26.67 38.92
C GLY A 22 -1.53 -25.82 38.51
N VAL A 23 -0.33 -26.38 38.52
CA VAL A 23 0.92 -25.67 38.12
C VAL A 23 1.13 -25.73 36.61
N LEU A 24 0.84 -26.85 35.94
CA LEU A 24 1.03 -26.96 34.49
C LEU A 24 -0.01 -26.17 33.68
N SER A 25 -1.25 -26.05 34.15
CA SER A 25 -2.30 -25.40 33.38
C SER A 25 -2.00 -23.93 33.07
N PRO A 26 -1.56 -23.07 34.01
CA PRO A 26 -1.18 -21.71 33.68
C PRO A 26 0.08 -21.64 32.81
N LEU A 27 1.01 -22.60 32.96
CA LEU A 27 2.22 -22.65 32.11
C LEU A 27 1.86 -22.93 30.66
N VAL A 28 0.99 -23.90 30.40
CA VAL A 28 0.46 -24.20 29.06
C VAL A 28 -0.27 -23.00 28.47
N LEU A 29 -1.08 -22.32 29.29
CA LEU A 29 -1.78 -21.11 28.86
C LEU A 29 -0.83 -19.99 28.45
N LEU A 30 0.24 -19.78 29.22
CA LEU A 30 1.30 -18.82 28.89
C LEU A 30 2.00 -19.13 27.57
N VAL A 31 2.31 -20.42 27.31
CA VAL A 31 2.89 -20.84 26.04
C VAL A 31 1.95 -20.58 24.87
N ILE A 32 0.68 -20.88 25.01
CA ILE A 32 -0.34 -20.61 23.97
C ILE A 32 -0.43 -19.10 23.72
N LEU A 33 -0.51 -18.27 24.76
CA LEU A 33 -0.52 -16.82 24.61
C LEU A 33 0.73 -16.29 23.94
N GLY A 34 1.91 -16.84 24.25
CA GLY A 34 3.16 -16.50 23.61
C GLY A 34 3.14 -16.79 22.09
N ILE A 35 2.65 -17.97 21.71
CA ILE A 35 2.51 -18.35 20.29
C ILE A 35 1.54 -17.40 19.57
N VAL A 36 0.38 -17.10 20.17
CA VAL A 36 -0.60 -16.16 19.61
C VAL A 36 0.00 -14.75 19.46
N ALA A 37 0.75 -14.27 20.45
CA ALA A 37 1.41 -12.97 20.38
C ALA A 37 2.41 -12.89 19.23
N VAL A 38 3.30 -13.90 19.10
CA VAL A 38 4.30 -13.94 18.02
C VAL A 38 3.64 -14.01 16.64
N THR A 39 2.61 -14.85 16.47
CA THR A 39 1.90 -14.94 15.19
C THR A 39 1.17 -13.66 14.84
N SER A 40 0.57 -12.97 15.82
CA SER A 40 -0.10 -11.68 15.64
C SER A 40 0.89 -10.58 15.22
N ILE A 41 2.06 -10.50 15.86
CA ILE A 41 3.12 -9.54 15.50
C ILE A 41 3.60 -9.78 14.07
N ASN A 42 3.86 -11.02 13.70
CA ASN A 42 4.30 -11.35 12.34
C ASN A 42 3.24 -11.00 11.28
N SER A 43 1.96 -11.15 11.59
CA SER A 43 0.86 -10.74 10.72
C SER A 43 0.82 -9.23 10.54
N ILE A 44 0.99 -8.46 11.62
CA ILE A 44 1.01 -6.99 11.59
C ILE A 44 2.19 -6.50 10.73
N VAL A 45 3.39 -7.06 10.90
CA VAL A 45 4.57 -6.68 10.12
C VAL A 45 4.35 -6.90 8.62
N LYS A 46 3.76 -8.04 8.23
CA LYS A 46 3.42 -8.31 6.81
C LYS A 46 2.40 -7.31 6.27
N THR A 47 1.37 -7.01 7.05
CA THR A 47 0.31 -6.08 6.65
C THR A 47 0.86 -4.65 6.49
N ASN A 48 1.77 -4.22 7.37
CA ASN A 48 2.41 -2.90 7.27
C ASN A 48 3.21 -2.75 5.96
N GLY A 49 3.92 -3.79 5.51
CA GLY A 49 4.62 -3.76 4.23
C GLY A 49 3.70 -3.49 3.03
N TRP A 50 2.51 -4.08 3.01
CA TRP A 50 1.51 -3.82 1.97
C TRP A 50 0.92 -2.40 2.05
N VAL A 51 0.72 -1.89 3.27
CA VAL A 51 0.22 -0.52 3.49
C VAL A 51 1.25 0.49 3.00
N ASP A 52 2.52 0.31 3.34
CA ASP A 52 3.59 1.21 2.90
C ASP A 52 3.76 1.19 1.38
N HIS A 53 3.75 0.01 0.75
CA HIS A 53 3.76 -0.10 -0.70
C HIS A 53 2.59 0.65 -1.35
N THR A 54 1.37 0.47 -0.82
CA THR A 54 0.18 1.16 -1.32
C THR A 54 0.29 2.68 -1.16
N ARG A 55 0.84 3.16 -0.05
CA ARG A 55 1.07 4.60 0.17
C ARG A 55 2.04 5.20 -0.84
N VAL A 56 3.14 4.50 -1.13
CA VAL A 56 4.11 4.92 -2.15
C VAL A 56 3.44 5.01 -3.51
N VAL A 57 2.72 3.97 -3.93
CA VAL A 57 1.98 3.94 -5.20
C VAL A 57 0.99 5.10 -5.31
N LEU A 58 0.23 5.39 -4.25
CA LEU A 58 -0.73 6.50 -4.24
C LEU A 58 -0.04 7.87 -4.28
N ALA A 59 1.09 8.04 -3.57
CA ALA A 59 1.86 9.26 -3.59
C ALA A 59 2.43 9.54 -4.98
N ASP A 60 3.00 8.53 -5.63
CA ASP A 60 3.54 8.64 -6.99
C ASP A 60 2.44 8.93 -8.02
N ALA A 61 1.29 8.26 -7.90
CA ALA A 61 0.13 8.53 -8.75
C ALA A 61 -0.36 9.98 -8.59
N ALA A 62 -0.44 10.49 -7.35
CA ALA A 62 -0.81 11.89 -7.09
C ALA A 62 0.22 12.86 -7.65
N ALA A 63 1.52 12.53 -7.57
CA ALA A 63 2.57 13.36 -8.13
C ALA A 63 2.56 13.39 -9.67
N ILE A 64 2.17 12.29 -10.35
CA ILE A 64 1.93 12.27 -11.80
C ILE A 64 0.82 13.26 -12.16
N VAL A 65 -0.30 13.24 -11.43
CA VAL A 65 -1.40 14.19 -11.64
C VAL A 65 -0.94 15.64 -11.43
N GLY A 66 -0.18 15.91 -10.37
CA GLY A 66 0.38 17.24 -10.10
C GLY A 66 1.25 17.75 -11.26
N SER A 67 2.18 16.91 -11.73
CA SER A 67 3.05 17.26 -12.84
C SER A 67 2.28 17.46 -14.17
N ALA A 68 1.22 16.69 -14.41
CA ALA A 68 0.34 16.86 -15.57
C ALA A 68 -0.45 18.18 -15.50
N VAL A 69 -0.87 18.60 -14.29
CA VAL A 69 -1.50 19.92 -14.06
C VAL A 69 -0.50 21.07 -14.31
N ASP A 70 0.77 20.89 -13.92
CA ASP A 70 1.83 21.87 -14.22
C ASP A 70 2.03 22.02 -15.74
N MET A 71 1.97 20.90 -16.50
CA MET A 71 2.01 20.94 -17.97
C MET A 71 0.84 21.75 -18.53
N GLU A 72 -0.38 21.46 -18.09
CA GLU A 72 -1.59 22.15 -18.55
C GLU A 72 -1.53 23.64 -18.21
N THR A 73 -1.17 23.98 -16.98
CA THR A 73 -1.09 25.36 -16.48
C THR A 73 -0.01 26.16 -17.22
N GLY A 74 1.17 25.57 -17.43
CA GLY A 74 2.26 26.18 -18.18
C GLY A 74 1.88 26.45 -19.63
N MET A 75 1.26 25.48 -20.30
CA MET A 75 0.80 25.64 -21.67
C MET A 75 -0.28 26.71 -21.79
N ARG A 76 -1.27 26.73 -20.93
CA ARG A 76 -2.31 27.77 -20.90
C ARG A 76 -1.72 29.16 -20.65
N GLY A 77 -0.78 29.26 -19.72
CA GLY A 77 -0.06 30.52 -19.45
C GLY A 77 0.67 31.04 -20.68
N TYR A 78 1.34 30.15 -21.41
CA TYR A 78 2.01 30.48 -22.65
C TYR A 78 1.05 30.95 -23.76
N LEU A 79 -0.03 30.21 -23.97
CA LEU A 79 -1.03 30.54 -24.98
C LEU A 79 -1.73 31.87 -24.71
N LEU A 80 -1.90 32.26 -23.45
CA LEU A 80 -2.51 33.54 -23.06
C LEU A 80 -1.54 34.73 -23.09
N ALA A 81 -0.30 34.53 -22.65
CA ALA A 81 0.66 35.58 -22.45
C ALA A 81 1.69 35.77 -23.59
N GLY A 82 1.89 34.72 -24.42
CA GLY A 82 2.87 34.71 -25.49
C GLY A 82 4.34 34.81 -25.01
N LYS A 83 4.60 34.51 -23.72
CA LYS A 83 5.93 34.64 -23.10
C LYS A 83 6.51 33.25 -22.81
N GLU A 84 7.73 32.99 -23.32
CA GLU A 84 8.40 31.69 -23.18
C GLU A 84 8.59 31.20 -21.72
N GLY A 85 8.78 32.14 -20.77
CA GLY A 85 8.93 31.76 -19.35
C GLY A 85 7.72 31.01 -18.76
N PHE A 86 6.54 31.14 -19.38
CA PHE A 86 5.38 30.34 -18.99
C PHE A 86 5.47 28.86 -19.42
N LEU A 87 6.40 28.49 -20.31
CA LEU A 87 6.67 27.11 -20.70
C LEU A 87 7.55 26.33 -19.72
N ASP A 88 8.18 26.98 -18.76
CA ASP A 88 9.03 26.29 -17.77
C ASP A 88 8.25 25.26 -16.95
N PRO A 89 7.06 25.57 -16.40
CA PRO A 89 6.23 24.56 -15.73
C PRO A 89 5.79 23.42 -16.67
N TYR A 90 5.52 23.72 -17.94
CA TYR A 90 5.18 22.71 -18.94
C TYR A 90 6.36 21.74 -19.15
N LYS A 91 7.56 22.24 -19.42
CA LYS A 91 8.74 21.40 -19.68
C LYS A 91 9.14 20.57 -18.45
N GLY A 92 9.09 21.19 -17.28
CA GLY A 92 9.34 20.49 -16.01
C GLY A 92 8.30 19.43 -15.72
N GLY A 93 7.02 19.76 -15.88
CA GLY A 93 5.89 18.86 -15.70
C GLY A 93 5.95 17.68 -16.68
N GLU A 94 6.27 17.92 -17.96
CA GLU A 94 6.43 16.87 -18.97
C GLU A 94 7.47 15.84 -18.55
N LYS A 95 8.68 16.29 -18.23
CA LYS A 95 9.76 15.41 -17.81
C LYS A 95 9.36 14.59 -16.58
N HIS A 96 8.88 15.25 -15.53
CA HIS A 96 8.50 14.57 -14.28
C HIS A 96 7.33 13.60 -14.46
N THR A 97 6.35 13.94 -15.30
CA THR A 97 5.20 13.07 -15.57
C THR A 97 5.66 11.74 -16.18
N TYR A 98 6.45 11.77 -17.25
CA TYR A 98 6.87 10.54 -17.92
C TYR A 98 7.90 9.74 -17.12
N GLU A 99 8.82 10.38 -16.42
CA GLU A 99 9.75 9.71 -15.50
C GLU A 99 8.99 8.96 -14.41
N ARG A 100 8.01 9.61 -13.75
CA ARG A 100 7.20 9.00 -12.69
C ARG A 100 6.29 7.88 -13.20
N ILE A 101 5.70 8.01 -14.38
CA ILE A 101 4.92 6.92 -14.99
C ILE A 101 5.81 5.69 -15.17
N ALA A 102 7.01 5.86 -15.72
CA ALA A 102 7.94 4.76 -15.94
C ALA A 102 8.42 4.11 -14.63
N GLU A 103 8.67 4.90 -13.59
CA GLU A 103 9.04 4.41 -12.26
C GLU A 103 7.87 3.68 -11.60
N LEU A 104 6.67 4.24 -11.66
CA LEU A 104 5.48 3.63 -11.06
C LEU A 104 5.11 2.32 -11.78
N GLN A 105 5.28 2.23 -13.09
CA GLN A 105 5.10 0.97 -13.84
C GLN A 105 6.05 -0.13 -13.35
N LYS A 106 7.29 0.21 -12.99
CA LYS A 106 8.23 -0.74 -12.38
C LYS A 106 7.79 -1.14 -10.97
N THR A 107 7.35 -0.18 -10.17
CA THR A 107 6.90 -0.41 -8.79
C THR A 107 5.68 -1.34 -8.72
N VAL A 108 4.75 -1.23 -9.68
CA VAL A 108 3.53 -2.05 -9.76
C VAL A 108 3.64 -3.18 -10.78
N SER A 109 4.85 -3.59 -11.16
CA SER A 109 5.09 -4.62 -12.18
C SER A 109 4.49 -5.98 -11.85
N ASP A 110 4.23 -6.27 -10.58
CA ASP A 110 3.52 -7.43 -10.06
C ASP A 110 2.00 -7.40 -10.33
N ASN A 111 1.46 -6.24 -10.76
CA ASN A 111 0.05 -6.04 -11.05
C ASN A 111 -0.19 -5.58 -12.50
N PRO A 112 -0.36 -6.52 -13.45
CA PRO A 112 -0.52 -6.20 -14.88
C PRO A 112 -1.67 -5.24 -15.20
N LYS A 113 -2.72 -5.25 -14.37
CA LYS A 113 -3.86 -4.34 -14.52
C LYS A 113 -3.47 -2.89 -14.24
N GLN A 114 -2.62 -2.64 -13.25
CA GLN A 114 -2.14 -1.29 -12.96
C GLN A 114 -1.13 -0.82 -14.01
N VAL A 115 -0.24 -1.70 -14.46
CA VAL A 115 0.67 -1.41 -15.58
C VAL A 115 -0.11 -0.98 -16.82
N GLY A 116 -1.18 -1.72 -17.17
CA GLY A 116 -2.05 -1.37 -18.30
C GLY A 116 -2.75 -0.01 -18.14
N ARG A 117 -3.21 0.32 -16.94
CA ARG A 117 -3.81 1.63 -16.64
C ARG A 117 -2.82 2.79 -16.80
N LEU A 118 -1.59 2.60 -16.33
CA LEU A 118 -0.52 3.61 -16.49
C LEU A 118 -0.14 3.81 -17.96
N ALA A 119 -0.10 2.76 -18.75
CA ALA A 119 0.12 2.84 -20.19
C ALA A 119 -1.01 3.61 -20.91
N GLU A 120 -2.26 3.44 -20.46
CA GLU A 120 -3.41 4.20 -20.98
C GLU A 120 -3.32 5.68 -20.61
N VAL A 121 -2.93 6.01 -19.37
CA VAL A 121 -2.67 7.38 -18.93
C VAL A 121 -1.58 8.02 -19.80
N GLU A 122 -0.47 7.34 -20.01
CA GLU A 122 0.63 7.81 -20.86
C GLU A 122 0.16 8.09 -22.29
N LYS A 123 -0.61 7.18 -22.87
CA LYS A 123 -1.19 7.31 -24.21
C LYS A 123 -2.12 8.53 -24.29
N THR A 124 -2.96 8.73 -23.29
CA THR A 124 -3.89 9.86 -23.22
C THR A 124 -3.16 11.19 -23.13
N LEU A 125 -2.11 11.27 -22.30
CA LEU A 125 -1.27 12.46 -22.16
C LEU A 125 -0.54 12.80 -23.48
N LYS A 126 0.03 11.81 -24.16
CA LYS A 126 0.66 11.99 -25.47
C LYS A 126 -0.32 12.47 -26.53
N ALA A 127 -1.55 11.96 -26.52
CA ALA A 127 -2.61 12.41 -27.41
C ALA A 127 -3.02 13.86 -27.12
N TRP A 128 -3.14 14.23 -25.85
CA TRP A 128 -3.40 15.60 -25.41
C TRP A 128 -2.29 16.54 -25.85
N GLN A 129 -1.03 16.20 -25.62
CA GLN A 129 0.12 16.99 -26.07
C GLN A 129 0.08 17.23 -27.58
N LYS A 130 -0.10 16.19 -28.36
CA LYS A 130 -0.19 16.30 -29.83
C LYS A 130 -1.26 17.27 -30.29
N ASN A 131 -2.40 17.28 -29.61
CA ASN A 131 -3.54 18.13 -30.01
C ASN A 131 -3.45 19.58 -29.52
N VAL A 132 -2.73 19.83 -28.42
CA VAL A 132 -2.70 21.14 -27.75
C VAL A 132 -1.37 21.87 -27.96
N THR A 133 -0.25 21.12 -28.09
CA THR A 133 1.08 21.73 -28.15
C THR A 133 1.71 21.73 -29.55
N THR A 134 1.09 21.01 -30.48
CA THR A 134 1.49 21.01 -31.90
C THR A 134 0.31 21.58 -32.71
N PRO A 135 0.16 22.90 -32.79
CA PRO A 135 -0.83 23.49 -33.72
C PRO A 135 -0.45 23.11 -35.14
N THR A 136 -1.41 22.64 -35.89
CA THR A 136 -1.36 22.43 -37.35
C THR A 136 -1.13 23.71 -38.11
#